data_5f565d0b6337b146b0ca77de676cce09
#
_entry.id   5f565d0b6337b146b0ca77de676cce09
#
_cell.length_a   1.000
_cell.length_b   1.000
_cell.length_c   1.000
_cell.angle_alpha   90.00
_cell.angle_beta   90.00
_cell.angle_gamma   90.00
#
_symmetry.space_group_name_H-M   'P 1'
#
loop_
_entity.id
_entity.type
_entity.pdbx_description
1 polymer ?
#
loop_
_entity_poly.entity_id
_entity_poly.type
_entity_poly.pdbx_seq_one_letter_code
_entity_poly.pdbx_strand_id
1 'polypeptide(L)'
;LMNFALGIKLLGVKHMDFKAFDRSKLDEYSRQAKELYGSTPEYKEMEEKQKNRTEEDEKILADRFMLLFKEAGKIKNSDPASIDAQNLVKRIQDYITENLYTCTNKILRGLGKMYSGGGEITTNIDVYGGEGTAVFVANAIEIYCDKAE
;
A
#
# COMPACT_ATOMS: atom_id res chain seq x y z
N LEU A 1 4.93 7.05 8.04
CA LEU A 1 6.06 7.71 7.42
C LEU A 1 6.95 6.75 6.64
N MET A 2 7.57 5.76 7.30
CA MET A 2 8.25 4.68 6.60
C MET A 2 7.32 4.05 5.57
N ASN A 3 6.08 3.92 5.95
CA ASN A 3 5.02 3.37 5.14
C ASN A 3 4.73 4.17 3.88
N PHE A 4 4.95 5.48 3.94
CA PHE A 4 4.77 6.36 2.81
C PHE A 4 5.68 5.96 1.65
N ALA A 5 6.96 5.82 1.91
CA ALA A 5 7.92 5.46 0.87
C ALA A 5 7.70 4.04 0.36
N LEU A 6 7.35 3.10 1.25
CA LEU A 6 7.08 1.73 0.86
C LEU A 6 5.81 1.63 0.03
N GLY A 7 4.77 2.35 0.43
CA GLY A 7 3.54 2.41 -0.34
C GLY A 7 3.75 3.01 -1.71
N ILE A 8 4.51 4.09 -1.79
CA ILE A 8 4.85 4.71 -3.06
C ILE A 8 5.61 3.72 -3.96
N LYS A 9 6.56 2.98 -3.40
CA LYS A 9 7.34 2.02 -4.16
C LYS A 9 6.45 0.96 -4.81
N LEU A 10 5.53 0.37 -4.04
CA LEU A 10 4.63 -0.64 -4.57
C LEU A 10 3.69 -0.07 -5.63
N LEU A 11 3.04 1.03 -5.33
CA LEU A 11 2.09 1.65 -6.25
C LEU A 11 2.81 2.23 -7.47
N GLY A 12 4.04 2.72 -7.26
CA GLY A 12 4.85 3.31 -8.32
C GLY A 12 5.33 2.28 -9.33
N VAL A 13 5.64 1.04 -8.91
CA VAL A 13 6.08 0.01 -9.84
C VAL A 13 5.03 -0.23 -10.91
N LYS A 14 3.75 -0.29 -10.52
CA LYS A 14 2.67 -0.42 -11.49
C LYS A 14 2.57 0.79 -12.39
N HIS A 15 2.75 1.97 -11.81
CA HIS A 15 2.69 3.22 -12.57
C HIS A 15 3.83 3.29 -13.60
N MET A 16 4.94 2.63 -13.36
CA MET A 16 6.09 2.59 -14.27
C MET A 16 5.79 1.91 -15.59
N ASP A 17 4.71 1.17 -15.71
CA ASP A 17 4.29 0.60 -16.98
C ASP A 17 3.92 1.67 -17.98
N PHE A 18 3.67 2.88 -17.51
CA PHE A 18 3.43 4.02 -18.38
C PHE A 18 4.76 4.64 -18.74
N LYS A 19 5.03 4.75 -20.02
CA LYS A 19 6.31 5.21 -20.55
C LYS A 19 6.81 6.53 -20.02
N ALA A 20 5.92 7.37 -19.55
CA ALA A 20 6.28 8.65 -19.00
C ALA A 20 6.74 8.58 -17.56
N PHE A 21 6.68 7.42 -16.95
CA PHE A 21 7.05 7.31 -15.55
C PHE A 21 8.54 7.55 -15.36
N ASP A 22 8.85 8.40 -14.42
CA ASP A 22 10.21 8.77 -14.10
C ASP A 22 10.81 7.81 -13.09
N ARG A 23 11.65 6.91 -13.57
CA ARG A 23 12.33 5.92 -12.74
C ARG A 23 13.25 6.58 -11.71
N SER A 24 13.81 7.72 -12.03
CA SER A 24 14.67 8.45 -11.10
C SER A 24 13.88 8.93 -9.87
N LYS A 25 12.60 9.25 -10.06
CA LYS A 25 11.72 9.65 -8.96
C LYS A 25 11.49 8.48 -7.99
N LEU A 26 11.30 7.29 -8.53
CA LEU A 26 11.13 6.08 -7.70
C LEU A 26 12.42 5.78 -6.93
N ASP A 27 13.57 5.90 -7.58
CA ASP A 27 14.87 5.71 -6.94
C ASP A 27 15.09 6.72 -5.84
N GLU A 28 14.67 7.97 -6.05
CA GLU A 28 14.77 9.03 -5.05
C GLU A 28 13.91 8.71 -3.83
N TYR A 29 12.69 8.24 -4.02
CA TYR A 29 11.84 7.82 -2.89
C TYR A 29 12.47 6.67 -2.11
N SER A 30 13.06 5.71 -2.80
CA SER A 30 13.75 4.59 -2.15
C SER A 30 14.95 5.05 -1.34
N ARG A 31 15.71 5.99 -1.87
CA ARG A 31 16.87 6.57 -1.18
C ARG A 31 16.44 7.30 0.07
N GLN A 32 15.40 8.13 -0.03
CA GLN A 32 14.86 8.86 1.12
C GLN A 32 14.36 7.93 2.20
N ALA A 33 13.67 6.85 1.81
CA ALA A 33 13.19 5.86 2.76
C ALA A 33 14.34 5.21 3.52
N LYS A 34 15.42 4.88 2.82
CA LYS A 34 16.59 4.27 3.44
C LYS A 34 17.27 5.22 4.42
N GLU A 35 17.39 6.50 4.07
CA GLU A 35 17.97 7.51 4.95
C GLU A 35 17.16 7.69 6.23
N LEU A 36 15.83 7.73 6.11
CA LEU A 36 14.96 8.01 7.23
C LEU A 36 14.67 6.77 8.08
N TYR A 37 14.59 5.60 7.48
CA TYR A 37 14.05 4.42 8.14
C TYR A 37 14.95 3.20 8.06
N GLY A 38 16.13 3.31 7.45
CA GLY A 38 17.01 2.17 7.22
C GLY A 38 17.44 1.42 8.49
N SER A 39 17.36 2.07 9.64
CA SER A 39 17.69 1.44 10.92
C SER A 39 16.50 0.75 11.59
N THR A 40 15.28 0.89 11.05
CA THR A 40 14.10 0.28 11.66
C THR A 40 14.03 -1.21 11.36
N PRO A 41 13.44 -2.00 12.29
CA PRO A 41 13.26 -3.44 12.05
C PRO A 41 12.44 -3.74 10.81
N GLU A 42 11.37 -2.97 10.56
CA GLU A 42 10.49 -3.15 9.42
C GLU A 42 11.22 -2.93 8.10
N TYR A 43 12.08 -1.91 8.04
CA TYR A 43 12.85 -1.66 6.82
C TYR A 43 13.83 -2.79 6.55
N LYS A 44 14.49 -3.28 7.59
CA LYS A 44 15.41 -4.42 7.47
C LYS A 44 14.69 -5.69 7.03
N GLU A 45 13.52 -5.93 7.58
CA GLU A 45 12.66 -7.05 7.18
C GLU A 45 12.30 -6.97 5.70
N MET A 46 11.94 -5.77 5.24
CA MET A 46 11.63 -5.54 3.83
C MET A 46 12.83 -5.81 2.93
N GLU A 47 14.00 -5.30 3.31
CA GLU A 47 15.23 -5.53 2.53
C GLU A 47 15.53 -7.01 2.41
N GLU A 48 15.37 -7.76 3.50
CA GLU A 48 15.61 -9.20 3.50
C GLU A 48 14.65 -9.92 2.56
N LYS A 49 13.38 -9.56 2.59
CA LYS A 49 12.38 -10.15 1.70
C LYS A 49 12.59 -9.79 0.23
N GLN A 50 13.12 -8.60 -0.04
CA GLN A 50 13.38 -8.14 -1.40
C GLN A 50 14.68 -8.66 -2.00
N LYS A 51 15.56 -9.15 -1.17
CA LYS A 51 16.94 -9.48 -1.51
C LYS A 51 17.12 -10.32 -2.79
N ASN A 52 16.24 -11.30 -2.99
CA ASN A 52 16.32 -12.20 -4.13
C ASN A 52 15.25 -11.96 -5.18
N ARG A 53 14.53 -10.85 -5.10
CA ARG A 53 13.47 -10.54 -6.07
C ARG A 53 14.03 -9.84 -7.29
N THR A 54 13.54 -10.26 -8.45
CA THR A 54 13.84 -9.60 -9.73
C THR A 54 12.86 -8.45 -9.93
N GLU A 55 13.09 -7.61 -10.95
CA GLU A 55 12.13 -6.57 -11.33
C GLU A 55 10.77 -7.18 -11.69
N GLU A 56 10.78 -8.33 -12.35
CA GLU A 56 9.55 -9.05 -12.68
C GLU A 56 8.80 -9.48 -11.44
N ASP A 57 9.52 -10.01 -10.44
CA ASP A 57 8.92 -10.40 -9.17
C ASP A 57 8.27 -9.21 -8.47
N GLU A 58 8.95 -8.06 -8.47
CA GLU A 58 8.42 -6.83 -7.87
C GLU A 58 7.18 -6.34 -8.59
N LYS A 59 7.17 -6.44 -9.90
CA LYS A 59 6.02 -6.05 -10.71
C LYS A 59 4.80 -6.93 -10.43
N ILE A 60 5.01 -8.24 -10.36
CA ILE A 60 3.94 -9.19 -10.03
C ILE A 60 3.39 -8.89 -8.64
N LEU A 61 4.27 -8.61 -7.69
CA LEU A 61 3.90 -8.29 -6.32
C LEU A 61 3.02 -7.03 -6.28
N ALA A 62 3.43 -6.00 -7.00
CA ALA A 62 2.68 -4.74 -7.06
C ALA A 62 1.32 -4.94 -7.74
N ASP A 63 1.28 -5.69 -8.83
CA ASP A 63 0.03 -5.96 -9.53
C ASP A 63 -0.97 -6.69 -8.65
N ARG A 64 -0.51 -7.68 -7.90
CA ARG A 64 -1.36 -8.43 -6.97
C ARG A 64 -1.86 -7.55 -5.83
N PHE A 65 -1.02 -6.66 -5.35
CA PHE A 65 -1.42 -5.70 -4.32
C PHE A 65 -2.54 -4.80 -4.83
N MET A 66 -2.39 -4.28 -6.05
CA MET A 66 -3.41 -3.41 -6.64
C MET A 66 -4.73 -4.11 -6.90
N LEU A 67 -4.72 -5.43 -7.10
CA LEU A 67 -5.97 -6.19 -7.24
C LEU A 67 -6.83 -6.11 -5.98
N LEU A 68 -6.23 -5.98 -4.81
CA LEU A 68 -6.98 -5.80 -3.57
C LEU A 68 -7.79 -4.50 -3.62
N PHE A 69 -7.21 -3.45 -4.18
CA PHE A 69 -7.91 -2.17 -4.34
C PHE A 69 -9.00 -2.25 -5.41
N LYS A 70 -8.79 -3.06 -6.42
CA LYS A 70 -9.84 -3.32 -7.42
C LYS A 70 -11.03 -4.01 -6.77
N GLU A 71 -10.79 -4.98 -5.91
CA GLU A 71 -11.86 -5.63 -5.14
C GLU A 71 -12.55 -4.64 -4.22
N ALA A 72 -11.80 -3.74 -3.58
CA ALA A 72 -12.37 -2.69 -2.75
C ALA A 72 -13.33 -1.80 -3.54
N GLY A 73 -12.98 -1.51 -4.78
CA GLY A 73 -13.84 -0.71 -5.65
C GLY A 73 -15.20 -1.32 -5.88
N LYS A 74 -15.30 -2.63 -5.84
CA LYS A 74 -16.57 -3.33 -6.03
C LYS A 74 -17.51 -3.15 -4.85
N ILE A 75 -16.97 -2.84 -3.67
CA ILE A 75 -17.77 -2.68 -2.44
C ILE A 75 -17.68 -1.27 -1.85
N LYS A 76 -17.12 -0.32 -2.58
CA LYS A 76 -16.86 1.04 -2.07
C LYS A 76 -18.12 1.82 -1.68
N ASN A 77 -19.27 1.38 -2.17
CA ASN A 77 -20.54 2.01 -1.82
C ASN A 77 -21.23 1.34 -0.63
N SER A 78 -20.59 0.31 -0.05
CA SER A 78 -21.10 -0.34 1.14
C SER A 78 -20.54 0.34 2.40
N ASP A 79 -20.96 -0.12 3.55
CA ASP A 79 -20.48 0.37 4.83
C ASP A 79 -19.03 -0.06 5.04
N PRO A 80 -18.11 0.89 5.29
CA PRO A 80 -16.72 0.52 5.59
C PRO A 80 -16.56 -0.33 6.85
N ALA A 81 -17.58 -0.38 7.73
CA ALA A 81 -17.57 -1.26 8.88
C ALA A 81 -18.14 -2.66 8.58
N SER A 82 -18.61 -2.90 7.36
CA SER A 82 -19.18 -4.20 6.98
C SER A 82 -18.14 -5.33 7.10
N ILE A 83 -18.65 -6.54 7.23
CA ILE A 83 -17.78 -7.72 7.31
C ILE A 83 -16.88 -7.81 6.08
N ASP A 84 -17.43 -7.58 4.91
CA ASP A 84 -16.67 -7.63 3.65
C ASP A 84 -15.56 -6.59 3.63
N ALA A 85 -15.85 -5.37 4.05
CA ALA A 85 -14.85 -4.29 4.09
C ALA A 85 -13.75 -4.61 5.10
N GLN A 86 -14.13 -5.10 6.28
CA GLN A 86 -13.16 -5.42 7.33
C GLN A 86 -12.28 -6.62 6.95
N ASN A 87 -12.85 -7.62 6.30
CA ASN A 87 -12.08 -8.75 5.79
C ASN A 87 -11.09 -8.31 4.71
N LEU A 88 -11.47 -7.37 3.88
CA LEU A 88 -10.58 -6.83 2.86
C LEU A 88 -9.39 -6.09 3.50
N VAL A 89 -9.64 -5.31 4.55
CA VAL A 89 -8.58 -4.63 5.29
C VAL A 89 -7.60 -5.66 5.85
N LYS A 90 -8.11 -6.74 6.44
CA LYS A 90 -7.26 -7.80 6.97
C LYS A 90 -6.42 -8.41 5.86
N ARG A 91 -6.98 -8.63 4.69
CA ARG A 91 -6.24 -9.18 3.55
C ARG A 91 -5.13 -8.23 3.08
N ILE A 92 -5.39 -6.94 3.09
CA ILE A 92 -4.37 -5.93 2.78
C ILE A 92 -3.23 -6.01 3.79
N GLN A 93 -3.57 -6.03 5.08
CA GLN A 93 -2.58 -6.11 6.15
C GLN A 93 -1.75 -7.40 6.04
N ASP A 94 -2.42 -8.53 5.82
CA ASP A 94 -1.75 -9.82 5.71
C ASP A 94 -0.85 -9.88 4.48
N TYR A 95 -1.26 -9.28 3.38
CA TYR A 95 -0.45 -9.22 2.17
C TYR A 95 0.85 -8.46 2.41
N ILE A 96 0.76 -7.32 3.08
CA ILE A 96 1.92 -6.52 3.40
C ILE A 96 2.85 -7.28 4.34
N THR A 97 2.28 -7.91 5.37
CA THR A 97 3.04 -8.68 6.35
C THR A 97 3.79 -9.84 5.71
N GLU A 98 3.14 -10.54 4.79
CA GLU A 98 3.71 -11.70 4.14
C GLU A 98 4.82 -11.32 3.15
N ASN A 99 4.66 -10.22 2.44
CA ASN A 99 5.50 -9.90 1.30
C ASN A 99 6.50 -8.77 1.53
N LEU A 100 6.28 -7.92 2.49
CA LEU A 100 7.11 -6.74 2.71
C LEU A 100 7.71 -6.71 4.11
N TYR A 101 6.90 -6.47 5.11
CA TYR A 101 7.32 -6.33 6.49
C TYR A 101 6.11 -6.52 7.40
N THR A 102 6.37 -6.79 8.67
CA THR A 102 5.29 -6.96 9.65
C THR A 102 4.46 -5.66 9.73
N CYS A 103 3.25 -5.72 9.25
CA CYS A 103 2.35 -4.57 9.19
C CYS A 103 1.50 -4.53 10.47
N THR A 104 1.97 -3.78 11.46
CA THR A 104 1.21 -3.60 12.71
C THR A 104 -0.01 -2.71 12.43
N ASN A 105 -0.97 -2.70 13.36
CA ASN A 105 -2.13 -1.82 13.23
C ASN A 105 -1.73 -0.34 13.19
N LYS A 106 -0.69 0.03 13.92
CA LYS A 106 -0.17 1.40 13.89
C LYS A 106 0.31 1.77 12.49
N ILE A 107 1.06 0.89 11.86
CA ILE A 107 1.56 1.09 10.51
C ILE A 107 0.39 1.12 9.52
N LEU A 108 -0.55 0.20 9.67
CA LEU A 108 -1.72 0.13 8.81
C LEU A 108 -2.54 1.42 8.86
N ARG A 109 -2.71 1.99 10.06
CA ARG A 109 -3.41 3.27 10.23
C ARG A 109 -2.71 4.39 9.45
N GLY A 110 -1.38 4.42 9.51
CA GLY A 110 -0.57 5.38 8.74
C GLY A 110 -0.76 5.21 7.24
N LEU A 111 -0.78 3.97 6.76
CA LEU A 111 -1.04 3.68 5.35
C LEU A 111 -2.42 4.18 4.92
N GLY A 112 -3.43 3.95 5.75
CA GLY A 112 -4.78 4.42 5.46
C GLY A 112 -4.85 5.92 5.27
N LYS A 113 -4.18 6.67 6.14
CA LYS A 113 -4.11 8.13 6.03
C LYS A 113 -3.43 8.56 4.73
N MET A 114 -2.40 7.86 4.34
CA MET A 114 -1.68 8.13 3.10
C MET A 114 -2.56 7.84 1.88
N TYR A 115 -3.31 6.75 1.90
CA TYR A 115 -4.18 6.37 0.79
C TYR A 115 -5.24 7.43 0.49
N SER A 116 -5.77 8.08 1.50
CA SER A 116 -6.79 9.11 1.34
C SER A 116 -6.24 10.54 1.33
N GLY A 117 -4.92 10.69 1.36
CA GLY A 117 -4.29 12.00 1.51
C GLY A 117 -4.27 12.86 0.25
N GLY A 118 -4.77 12.35 -0.85
CA GLY A 118 -4.68 13.04 -2.15
C GLY A 118 -3.35 12.76 -2.83
N GLY A 119 -3.21 13.27 -4.03
CA GLY A 119 -1.98 13.10 -4.78
C GLY A 119 -1.91 11.78 -5.55
N GLU A 120 -0.70 11.38 -5.87
CA GLU A 120 -0.45 10.27 -6.80
C GLU A 120 -0.94 8.93 -6.29
N ILE A 121 -0.75 8.65 -5.00
CA ILE A 121 -1.17 7.37 -4.42
C ILE A 121 -2.68 7.22 -4.46
N THR A 122 -3.40 8.26 -4.03
CA THR A 122 -4.85 8.28 -4.06
C THR A 122 -5.36 8.06 -5.49
N THR A 123 -4.76 8.77 -6.43
CA THR A 123 -5.13 8.67 -7.84
C THR A 123 -4.90 7.26 -8.37
N ASN A 124 -3.78 6.64 -8.05
CA ASN A 124 -3.47 5.29 -8.51
C ASN A 124 -4.47 4.26 -7.97
N ILE A 125 -4.83 4.38 -6.71
CA ILE A 125 -5.83 3.49 -6.11
C ILE A 125 -7.18 3.66 -6.82
N ASP A 126 -7.59 4.90 -7.04
CA ASP A 126 -8.88 5.18 -7.69
C ASP A 126 -8.90 4.76 -9.15
N VAL A 127 -7.75 4.72 -9.82
CA VAL A 127 -7.66 4.17 -11.18
C VAL A 127 -8.04 2.69 -11.19
N TYR A 128 -7.61 1.93 -10.19
CA TYR A 128 -7.90 0.49 -10.13
C TYR A 128 -9.30 0.18 -9.63
N GLY A 129 -9.76 0.87 -8.63
CA GLY A 129 -11.04 0.57 -7.99
C GLY A 129 -12.20 1.48 -8.40
N GLY A 130 -11.88 2.59 -9.02
CA GLY A 130 -12.85 3.63 -9.34
C GLY A 130 -12.79 4.76 -8.31
N GLU A 131 -13.32 5.91 -8.69
CA GLU A 131 -13.33 7.09 -7.83
C GLU A 131 -13.94 6.78 -6.47
N GLY A 132 -13.27 7.21 -5.41
CA GLY A 132 -13.70 7.01 -4.03
C GLY A 132 -13.18 5.76 -3.36
N THR A 133 -12.49 4.89 -4.11
CA THR A 133 -11.94 3.64 -3.53
C THR A 133 -10.92 3.91 -2.44
N ALA A 134 -10.01 4.85 -2.66
CA ALA A 134 -8.96 5.16 -1.68
C ALA A 134 -9.57 5.64 -0.36
N VAL A 135 -10.55 6.52 -0.43
CA VAL A 135 -11.25 7.04 0.76
C VAL A 135 -12.01 5.92 1.48
N PHE A 136 -12.68 5.06 0.72
CA PHE A 136 -13.39 3.91 1.29
C PHE A 136 -12.43 3.00 2.07
N VAL A 137 -11.30 2.64 1.46
CA VAL A 137 -10.30 1.78 2.11
C VAL A 137 -9.74 2.46 3.36
N ALA A 138 -9.43 3.75 3.28
CA ALA A 138 -8.92 4.50 4.41
C ALA A 138 -9.90 4.50 5.59
N ASN A 139 -11.18 4.70 5.30
CA ASN A 139 -12.22 4.68 6.34
C ASN A 139 -12.35 3.27 6.94
N ALA A 140 -12.29 2.24 6.12
CA ALA A 140 -12.36 0.86 6.59
C ALA A 140 -11.16 0.51 7.47
N ILE A 141 -9.97 0.98 7.11
CA ILE A 141 -8.75 0.79 7.90
C ILE A 141 -8.88 1.46 9.27
N GLU A 142 -9.38 2.69 9.31
CA GLU A 142 -9.55 3.42 10.57
C GLU A 142 -10.46 2.65 11.53
N ILE A 143 -11.59 2.16 11.01
CA ILE A 143 -12.52 1.36 11.79
C ILE A 143 -11.87 0.05 12.27
N TYR A 144 -11.15 -0.61 11.39
CA TYR A 144 -10.45 -1.86 11.71
C TYR A 144 -9.46 -1.65 12.85
N CYS A 145 -8.67 -0.61 12.79
CA CYS A 145 -7.66 -0.30 13.80
C CYS A 145 -8.31 0.12 15.13
N ASP A 146 -9.41 0.87 15.08
CA ASP A 146 -10.12 1.28 16.29
C ASP A 146 -10.70 0.07 17.03
N LYS A 147 -11.22 -0.91 16.31
CA LYS A 147 -11.76 -2.13 16.93
C LYS A 147 -10.70 -3.00 17.59
N ALA A 148 -9.47 -2.92 17.10
CA ALA A 148 -8.36 -3.71 17.61
C ALA A 148 -7.74 -3.14 18.88
N GLU A 149 -8.09 -1.91 19.23
CA GLU A 149 -7.58 -1.26 20.45
C GLU A 149 -8.35 -1.66 21.70
#